data_1d51df0b8dd6025bd4274e2e70e1566d
#
_entry.id   1d51df0b8dd6025bd4274e2e70e1566d
#
_cell.length_a   1.000
_cell.length_b   1.000
_cell.length_c   1.000
_cell.angle_alpha   90.00
_cell.angle_beta   90.00
_cell.angle_gamma   90.00
#
_symmetry.space_group_name_H-M   'P 1'
#
loop_
_entity.id
_entity.type
_entity.pdbx_description
1 polymer ?
#
loop_
_entity_poly.entity_id
_entity_poly.type
_entity_poly.pdbx_seq_one_letter_code
_entity_poly.pdbx_strand_id
1 'polypeptide(L)'
;MKLAVVLLSGGMDSCVTTAIARQDYELALLHANYGQKTERRELRAFNDIAQYYLVPPGRRLVVDMRYLGEMGGSSLTDTGMEVPTQAKACGYSNPPDAEIPSTYVPFRNTHLLASAVSWAEVLGARKVFIGAVENDNPCYPDCREVYYKAINQLVRVGTRPYSQIVVETPLLHLKKPQIVQKGMALGAPLHLSW
;
A
#
# COMPACT_ATOMS: atom_id res chain seq x y z
N MET A 1 12.97 3.14 -19.83
CA MET A 1 12.52 2.11 -18.87
C MET A 1 10.99 2.07 -18.85
N LYS A 2 10.39 0.95 -18.47
CA LYS A 2 8.94 0.85 -18.28
C LYS A 2 8.54 1.60 -17.01
N LEU A 3 7.33 2.17 -16.96
CA LEU A 3 6.83 2.92 -15.81
C LEU A 3 6.00 2.01 -14.89
N ALA A 4 6.13 2.20 -13.57
CA ALA A 4 5.28 1.57 -12.57
C ALA A 4 4.74 2.61 -11.59
N VAL A 5 3.50 2.41 -11.13
CA VAL A 5 2.92 3.16 -10.00
C VAL A 5 3.20 2.39 -8.72
N VAL A 6 3.68 3.07 -7.70
CA VAL A 6 3.90 2.48 -6.36
C VAL A 6 3.06 3.21 -5.34
N LEU A 7 2.25 2.47 -4.59
CA LEU A 7 1.56 2.96 -3.41
C LEU A 7 2.57 3.13 -2.27
N LEU A 8 2.94 4.37 -1.98
CA LEU A 8 3.95 4.73 -0.98
C LEU A 8 3.32 5.46 0.20
N SER A 9 3.08 4.72 1.29
CA SER A 9 2.57 5.30 2.54
C SER A 9 3.63 6.07 3.34
N GLY A 10 4.91 5.83 3.07
CA GLY A 10 6.02 6.33 3.87
C GLY A 10 6.49 5.35 4.95
N GLY A 11 5.73 4.28 5.22
CA GLY A 11 6.15 3.21 6.11
C GLY A 11 7.19 2.27 5.47
N MET A 12 7.88 1.49 6.31
CA MET A 12 8.98 0.60 5.92
C MET A 12 8.63 -0.32 4.74
N ASP A 13 7.48 -0.99 4.78
CA ASP A 13 7.09 -1.97 3.76
C ASP A 13 6.92 -1.30 2.39
N SER A 14 6.29 -0.14 2.35
CA SER A 14 6.12 0.64 1.12
C SER A 14 7.45 1.19 0.60
N CYS A 15 8.38 1.54 1.49
CA CYS A 15 9.74 1.95 1.14
C CYS A 15 10.50 0.80 0.46
N VAL A 16 10.47 -0.41 1.03
CA VAL A 16 11.09 -1.61 0.43
C VAL A 16 10.43 -1.98 -0.89
N THR A 17 9.10 -1.90 -0.98
CA THR A 17 8.36 -2.12 -2.22
C THR A 17 8.80 -1.14 -3.31
N THR A 18 9.05 0.12 -2.95
CA THR A 18 9.56 1.13 -3.89
C THR A 18 10.97 0.76 -4.39
N ALA A 19 11.85 0.29 -3.49
CA ALA A 19 13.19 -0.18 -3.88
C ALA A 19 13.13 -1.38 -4.82
N ILE A 20 12.19 -2.32 -4.61
CA ILE A 20 11.97 -3.47 -5.51
C ILE A 20 11.52 -2.97 -6.89
N ALA A 21 10.50 -2.13 -6.94
CA ALA A 21 9.99 -1.60 -8.21
C ALA A 21 11.07 -0.83 -9.00
N ARG A 22 11.94 -0.11 -8.32
CA ARG A 22 13.01 0.72 -8.92
C ARG A 22 14.06 -0.11 -9.68
N GLN A 23 14.18 -1.41 -9.40
CA GLN A 23 15.14 -2.27 -10.11
C GLN A 23 14.83 -2.33 -11.61
N ASP A 24 13.54 -2.42 -11.97
CA ASP A 24 13.12 -2.68 -13.36
C ASP A 24 12.29 -1.54 -13.98
N TYR A 25 11.85 -0.56 -13.15
CA TYR A 25 10.90 0.48 -13.57
C TYR A 25 11.36 1.88 -13.21
N GLU A 26 10.96 2.84 -14.02
CA GLU A 26 10.81 4.23 -13.58
C GLU A 26 9.60 4.33 -12.65
N LEU A 27 9.68 5.22 -11.65
CA LEU A 27 8.67 5.30 -10.60
C LEU A 27 7.68 6.43 -10.84
N ALA A 28 6.41 6.13 -10.59
CA ALA A 28 5.39 7.09 -10.24
C ALA A 28 4.87 6.74 -8.84
N LEU A 29 4.87 7.68 -7.91
CA LEU A 29 4.57 7.43 -6.50
C LEU A 29 3.22 8.02 -6.13
N LEU A 30 2.35 7.20 -5.54
CA LEU A 30 1.04 7.60 -5.05
C LEU A 30 0.98 7.47 -3.54
N HIS A 31 0.61 8.56 -2.87
CA HIS A 31 0.29 8.63 -1.44
C HIS A 31 -1.21 8.92 -1.26
N ALA A 32 -1.81 8.44 -0.19
CA ALA A 32 -3.19 8.71 0.14
C ALA A 32 -3.33 9.22 1.57
N ASN A 33 -4.04 10.33 1.72
CA ASN A 33 -4.50 10.85 3.01
C ASN A 33 -5.97 10.42 3.19
N TYR A 34 -6.22 9.57 4.18
CA TYR A 34 -7.57 9.05 4.48
C TYR A 34 -8.03 9.40 5.91
N GLY A 35 -7.47 10.47 6.48
CA GLY A 35 -7.77 10.92 7.83
C GLY A 35 -7.04 10.13 8.93
N GLN A 36 -5.97 9.41 8.58
CA GLN A 36 -5.15 8.68 9.54
C GLN A 36 -4.43 9.64 10.51
N LYS A 37 -4.33 9.24 11.77
CA LYS A 37 -3.68 10.02 12.85
C LYS A 37 -2.21 10.38 12.54
N THR A 38 -1.57 9.61 11.68
CA THR A 38 -0.16 9.72 11.28
C THR A 38 0.07 10.48 9.97
N GLU A 39 -0.98 11.07 9.37
CA GLU A 39 -0.98 11.70 8.04
C GLU A 39 0.24 12.59 7.78
N ARG A 40 0.54 13.53 8.70
CA ARG A 40 1.65 14.48 8.52
C ARG A 40 3.01 13.79 8.45
N ARG A 41 3.20 12.74 9.26
CA ARG A 41 4.46 12.00 9.31
C ARG A 41 4.64 11.12 8.09
N GLU A 42 3.57 10.46 7.67
CA GLU A 42 3.54 9.64 6.46
C GLU A 42 3.81 10.47 5.21
N LEU A 43 3.13 11.62 5.07
CA LEU A 43 3.33 12.52 3.93
C LEU A 43 4.76 13.09 3.88
N ARG A 44 5.38 13.38 5.04
CA ARG A 44 6.78 13.78 5.10
C ARG A 44 7.68 12.66 4.58
N ALA A 45 7.55 11.45 5.09
CA ALA A 45 8.33 10.29 4.66
C ALA A 45 8.13 10.00 3.15
N PHE A 46 6.90 10.12 2.64
CA PHE A 46 6.61 10.04 1.21
C PHE A 46 7.45 11.02 0.40
N ASN A 47 7.48 12.30 0.81
CA ASN A 47 8.23 13.33 0.09
C ASN A 47 9.75 13.09 0.15
N ASP A 48 10.27 12.69 1.32
CA ASP A 48 11.69 12.40 1.53
C ASP A 48 12.14 11.20 0.66
N ILE A 49 11.35 10.12 0.62
CA ILE A 49 11.62 8.95 -0.23
C ILE A 49 11.49 9.31 -1.71
N ALA A 50 10.48 10.10 -2.09
CA ALA A 50 10.31 10.55 -3.47
C ALA A 50 11.49 11.42 -3.94
N GLN A 51 12.03 12.23 -3.06
CA GLN A 51 13.23 13.03 -3.33
C GLN A 51 14.49 12.16 -3.45
N TYR A 52 14.66 11.19 -2.57
CA TYR A 52 15.78 10.24 -2.62
C TYR A 52 15.86 9.50 -3.97
N TYR A 53 14.72 9.05 -4.51
CA TYR A 53 14.65 8.39 -5.81
C TYR A 53 14.59 9.36 -6.99
N LEU A 54 14.68 10.67 -6.76
CA LEU A 54 14.62 11.73 -7.78
C LEU A 54 13.37 11.62 -8.67
N VAL A 55 12.24 11.18 -8.09
CA VAL A 55 10.98 11.09 -8.82
C VAL A 55 10.48 12.50 -9.15
N PRO A 56 10.23 12.85 -10.41
CA PRO A 56 9.82 14.21 -10.77
C PRO A 56 8.42 14.56 -10.22
N PRO A 57 8.11 15.85 -9.98
CA PRO A 57 6.80 16.25 -9.43
C PRO A 57 5.60 15.73 -10.22
N GLY A 58 5.66 15.68 -11.54
CA GLY A 58 4.59 15.16 -12.41
C GLY A 58 4.35 13.63 -12.26
N ARG A 59 5.19 12.94 -11.50
CA ARG A 59 5.05 11.52 -11.16
C ARG A 59 4.87 11.29 -9.65
N ARG A 60 4.42 12.31 -8.91
CA ARG A 60 4.05 12.24 -7.50
C ARG A 60 2.59 12.64 -7.38
N LEU A 61 1.76 11.77 -6.83
CA LEU A 61 0.34 12.03 -6.63
C LEU A 61 -0.02 11.83 -5.16
N VAL A 62 -0.63 12.84 -4.56
CA VAL A 62 -1.23 12.73 -3.23
C VAL A 62 -2.74 12.77 -3.39
N VAL A 63 -3.43 11.72 -2.98
CA VAL A 63 -4.89 11.58 -3.12
C VAL A 63 -5.55 11.86 -1.78
N ASP A 64 -6.57 12.70 -1.77
CA ASP A 64 -7.42 12.93 -0.60
C ASP A 64 -8.56 11.91 -0.58
N MET A 65 -8.53 11.04 0.44
CA MET A 65 -9.52 10.01 0.71
C MET A 65 -10.13 10.16 2.11
N ARG A 66 -10.16 11.38 2.67
CA ARG A 66 -10.65 11.63 4.05
C ARG A 66 -12.08 11.17 4.27
N TYR A 67 -12.88 11.05 3.21
CA TYR A 67 -14.20 10.42 3.27
C TYR A 67 -14.17 9.00 3.88
N LEU A 68 -13.05 8.26 3.77
CA LEU A 68 -12.91 6.94 4.43
C LEU A 68 -12.89 7.07 5.95
N GLY A 69 -12.30 8.14 6.48
CA GLY A 69 -12.36 8.48 7.90
C GLY A 69 -13.76 8.90 8.34
N GLU A 70 -14.46 9.66 7.50
CA GLU A 70 -15.83 10.12 7.78
C GLU A 70 -16.85 8.96 7.79
N MET A 71 -16.59 7.88 7.05
CA MET A 71 -17.38 6.65 7.13
C MET A 71 -17.27 5.97 8.50
N GLY A 72 -16.18 6.22 9.24
CA GLY A 72 -15.96 5.68 10.57
C GLY A 72 -15.55 4.22 10.60
N GLY A 73 -15.63 3.62 11.79
CA GLY A 73 -15.42 2.18 11.99
C GLY A 73 -13.96 1.75 12.17
N SER A 74 -13.00 2.71 12.27
CA SER A 74 -11.60 2.37 12.51
C SER A 74 -10.93 3.29 13.52
N SER A 75 -10.18 2.69 14.46
CA SER A 75 -9.37 3.43 15.43
C SER A 75 -8.19 4.20 14.80
N LEU A 76 -7.85 3.94 13.55
CA LEU A 76 -6.82 4.70 12.82
C LEU A 76 -7.30 6.08 12.39
N THR A 77 -8.60 6.24 12.17
CA THR A 77 -9.21 7.49 11.66
C THR A 77 -10.08 8.18 12.70
N ASP A 78 -10.69 7.44 13.62
CA ASP A 78 -11.54 7.98 14.67
C ASP A 78 -10.70 8.48 15.86
N THR A 79 -10.79 9.77 16.17
CA THR A 79 -10.08 10.40 17.30
C THR A 79 -10.62 9.98 18.66
N GLY A 80 -11.88 9.51 18.74
CA GLY A 80 -12.50 9.00 19.96
C GLY A 80 -12.14 7.56 20.29
N MET A 81 -11.51 6.83 19.37
CA MET A 81 -11.10 5.43 19.57
C MET A 81 -9.59 5.33 19.85
N GLU A 82 -9.22 4.58 20.90
CA GLU A 82 -7.81 4.26 21.16
C GLU A 82 -7.31 3.21 20.16
N VAL A 83 -6.08 3.42 19.67
CA VAL A 83 -5.38 2.43 18.86
C VAL A 83 -4.83 1.36 19.80
N PRO A 84 -5.20 0.06 19.64
CA PRO A 84 -4.69 -1.01 20.48
C PRO A 84 -3.16 -1.09 20.43
N THR A 85 -2.52 -1.14 21.60
CA THR A 85 -1.05 -1.28 21.71
C THR A 85 -0.57 -2.70 21.49
N GLN A 86 -1.48 -3.69 21.55
CA GLN A 86 -1.19 -5.09 21.28
C GLN A 86 -2.09 -5.59 20.15
N ALA A 87 -1.47 -6.11 19.08
CA ALA A 87 -2.21 -6.83 18.06
C ALA A 87 -2.69 -8.17 18.66
N LYS A 88 -4.00 -8.39 18.72
CA LYS A 88 -4.52 -9.74 18.99
C LYS A 88 -4.05 -10.67 17.87
N ALA A 89 -3.39 -11.77 18.23
CA ALA A 89 -2.97 -12.77 17.26
C ALA A 89 -4.22 -13.39 16.61
N CYS A 90 -4.43 -13.09 15.34
CA CYS A 90 -5.38 -13.83 14.53
C CYS A 90 -4.72 -15.13 14.08
N GLY A 91 -5.29 -16.25 14.45
CA GLY A 91 -4.86 -17.56 13.94
C GLY A 91 -5.11 -17.67 12.43
N TYR A 92 -4.25 -18.43 11.74
CA TYR A 92 -4.39 -18.74 10.30
C TYR A 92 -5.68 -19.49 9.92
N SER A 93 -6.38 -20.07 10.88
CA SER A 93 -7.71 -20.62 10.67
C SER A 93 -8.71 -19.48 10.67
N ASN A 94 -9.37 -19.30 9.57
CA ASN A 94 -10.41 -18.32 9.32
C ASN A 94 -11.74 -18.79 9.97
N PRO A 95 -11.91 -18.73 11.30
CA PRO A 95 -13.23 -18.98 11.86
C PRO A 95 -14.12 -17.81 11.44
N PRO A 96 -15.39 -18.04 11.16
CA PRO A 96 -16.35 -16.96 10.85
C PRO A 96 -16.41 -15.88 11.94
N ASP A 97 -15.87 -16.17 13.13
CA ASP A 97 -15.85 -15.31 14.31
C ASP A 97 -14.49 -14.67 14.60
N ALA A 98 -13.53 -14.68 13.65
CA ALA A 98 -12.26 -13.96 13.83
C ALA A 98 -12.54 -12.46 13.94
N GLU A 99 -12.33 -11.91 15.12
CA GLU A 99 -12.56 -10.48 15.40
C GLU A 99 -11.63 -9.64 14.54
N ILE A 100 -12.20 -8.89 13.59
CA ILE A 100 -11.46 -7.94 12.75
C ILE A 100 -10.92 -6.84 13.67
N PRO A 101 -9.60 -6.53 13.63
CA PRO A 101 -9.02 -5.51 14.49
C PRO A 101 -9.69 -4.15 14.28
N SER A 102 -9.86 -3.36 15.36
CA SER A 102 -10.41 -1.99 15.28
C SER A 102 -9.58 -1.04 14.38
N THR A 103 -8.33 -1.42 14.09
CA THR A 103 -7.46 -0.69 13.15
C THR A 103 -7.78 -0.95 11.68
N TYR A 104 -8.66 -1.89 11.37
CA TYR A 104 -9.09 -2.13 9.99
C TYR A 104 -9.95 -0.97 9.49
N VAL A 105 -9.53 -0.33 8.41
CA VAL A 105 -10.34 0.63 7.66
C VAL A 105 -11.06 -0.15 6.56
N PRO A 106 -12.40 -0.26 6.60
CA PRO A 106 -13.15 -1.12 5.67
C PRO A 106 -12.81 -0.85 4.21
N PHE A 107 -12.37 -1.91 3.50
CA PHE A 107 -12.13 -1.91 2.06
C PHE A 107 -11.09 -0.88 1.57
N ARG A 108 -10.24 -0.35 2.48
CA ARG A 108 -9.27 0.72 2.18
C ARG A 108 -8.34 0.36 1.02
N ASN A 109 -7.77 -0.85 1.00
CA ASN A 109 -6.83 -1.25 -0.05
C ASN A 109 -7.48 -1.24 -1.43
N THR A 110 -8.78 -1.48 -1.54
CA THR A 110 -9.51 -1.36 -2.82
C THR A 110 -9.56 0.10 -3.30
N HIS A 111 -9.85 1.05 -2.43
CA HIS A 111 -9.85 2.48 -2.78
C HIS A 111 -8.46 2.95 -3.21
N LEU A 112 -7.41 2.53 -2.49
CA LEU A 112 -6.02 2.82 -2.85
C LEU A 112 -5.66 2.24 -4.22
N LEU A 113 -5.99 0.97 -4.44
CA LEU A 113 -5.72 0.27 -5.70
C LEU A 113 -6.53 0.83 -6.86
N ALA A 114 -7.80 1.18 -6.66
CA ALA A 114 -8.62 1.82 -7.69
C ALA A 114 -7.98 3.12 -8.19
N SER A 115 -7.52 3.97 -7.26
CA SER A 115 -6.84 5.22 -7.61
C SER A 115 -5.50 4.96 -8.32
N ALA A 116 -4.72 3.98 -7.83
CA ALA A 116 -3.42 3.65 -8.43
C ALA A 116 -3.57 3.05 -9.83
N VAL A 117 -4.56 2.19 -10.05
CA VAL A 117 -4.87 1.58 -11.35
C VAL A 117 -5.37 2.64 -12.34
N SER A 118 -6.27 3.52 -11.91
CA SER A 118 -6.74 4.64 -12.74
C SER A 118 -5.58 5.54 -13.18
N TRP A 119 -4.69 5.86 -12.26
CA TRP A 119 -3.53 6.69 -12.57
C TRP A 119 -2.50 5.94 -13.45
N ALA A 120 -2.28 4.64 -13.20
CA ALA A 120 -1.45 3.80 -14.04
C ALA A 120 -1.94 3.77 -15.50
N GLU A 121 -3.26 3.69 -15.70
CA GLU A 121 -3.87 3.72 -17.04
C GLU A 121 -3.64 5.06 -17.75
N VAL A 122 -3.75 6.18 -17.03
CA VAL A 122 -3.45 7.53 -17.54
C VAL A 122 -1.98 7.68 -17.93
N LEU A 123 -1.08 7.16 -17.11
CA LEU A 123 0.37 7.25 -17.33
C LEU A 123 0.90 6.21 -18.34
N GLY A 124 0.09 5.24 -18.75
CA GLY A 124 0.54 4.10 -19.56
C GLY A 124 1.45 3.13 -18.79
N ALA A 125 1.39 3.13 -17.45
CA ALA A 125 2.11 2.20 -16.61
C ALA A 125 1.43 0.82 -16.62
N ARG A 126 2.24 -0.25 -16.64
CA ARG A 126 1.73 -1.63 -16.66
C ARG A 126 1.80 -2.35 -15.32
N LYS A 127 2.41 -1.74 -14.31
CA LYS A 127 2.54 -2.31 -12.97
C LYS A 127 2.08 -1.31 -11.93
N VAL A 128 1.36 -1.83 -10.95
CA VAL A 128 1.00 -1.14 -9.69
C VAL A 128 1.58 -1.97 -8.57
N PHE A 129 2.40 -1.37 -7.72
CA PHE A 129 3.01 -2.05 -6.57
C PHE A 129 2.36 -1.59 -5.27
N ILE A 130 2.08 -2.55 -4.38
CA ILE A 130 1.61 -2.30 -3.01
C ILE A 130 2.40 -3.15 -2.01
N GLY A 131 2.81 -2.52 -0.90
CA GLY A 131 3.59 -3.14 0.18
C GLY A 131 2.71 -3.90 1.19
N ALA A 132 1.77 -4.70 0.71
CA ALA A 132 0.94 -5.52 1.57
C ALA A 132 1.68 -6.76 2.08
N VAL A 133 1.42 -7.12 3.34
CA VAL A 133 1.99 -8.29 4.02
C VAL A 133 0.85 -9.06 4.67
N GLU A 134 0.60 -10.30 4.22
CA GLU A 134 -0.48 -11.14 4.73
C GLU A 134 -0.21 -11.59 6.17
N ASN A 135 1.04 -11.94 6.48
CA ASN A 135 1.43 -12.43 7.80
C ASN A 135 1.34 -11.39 8.92
N ASP A 136 1.43 -10.11 8.60
CA ASP A 136 1.35 -9.04 9.61
C ASP A 136 -0.09 -8.68 9.98
N ASN A 137 -1.00 -8.90 9.03
CA ASN A 137 -2.40 -8.52 9.16
C ASN A 137 -3.32 -9.66 8.68
N PRO A 138 -3.21 -10.86 9.26
CA PRO A 138 -3.97 -12.03 8.80
C PRO A 138 -5.49 -11.84 8.92
N CYS A 139 -5.93 -10.91 9.77
CA CYS A 139 -7.34 -10.58 9.97
C CYS A 139 -7.86 -9.51 9.01
N TYR A 140 -7.01 -8.89 8.21
CA TYR A 140 -7.50 -7.91 7.22
C TYR A 140 -7.90 -8.63 5.94
N PRO A 141 -9.19 -8.61 5.56
CA PRO A 141 -9.66 -9.31 4.36
C PRO A 141 -8.94 -8.88 3.09
N ASP A 142 -8.59 -7.60 3.01
CA ASP A 142 -7.94 -6.94 1.86
C ASP A 142 -6.39 -7.00 1.88
N CYS A 143 -5.82 -7.88 2.72
CA CYS A 143 -4.39 -8.19 2.73
C CYS A 143 -4.07 -9.62 2.28
N ARG A 144 -5.07 -10.43 1.91
CA ARG A 144 -4.91 -11.85 1.58
C ARG A 144 -4.56 -12.08 0.12
N GLU A 145 -3.87 -13.16 -0.19
CA GLU A 145 -3.53 -13.54 -1.57
C GLU A 145 -4.77 -13.66 -2.47
N VAL A 146 -5.86 -14.27 -1.95
CA VAL A 146 -7.11 -14.43 -2.70
C VAL A 146 -7.72 -13.09 -3.10
N TYR A 147 -7.59 -12.07 -2.24
CA TYR A 147 -8.04 -10.71 -2.53
C TYR A 147 -7.27 -10.13 -3.73
N TYR A 148 -5.93 -10.22 -3.75
CA TYR A 148 -5.12 -9.69 -4.87
C TYR A 148 -5.32 -10.46 -6.18
N LYS A 149 -5.61 -11.75 -6.11
CA LYS A 149 -6.05 -12.54 -7.28
C LYS A 149 -7.34 -11.98 -7.86
N ALA A 150 -8.34 -11.70 -7.01
CA ALA A 150 -9.61 -11.11 -7.43
C ALA A 150 -9.44 -9.67 -7.98
N ILE A 151 -8.62 -8.85 -7.33
CA ILE A 151 -8.28 -7.50 -7.82
C ILE A 151 -7.65 -7.57 -9.21
N ASN A 152 -6.69 -8.46 -9.46
CA ASN A 152 -6.07 -8.59 -10.77
C ASN A 152 -7.06 -9.06 -11.85
N GLN A 153 -8.05 -9.89 -11.50
CA GLN A 153 -9.14 -10.23 -12.41
C GLN A 153 -10.02 -9.02 -12.72
N LEU A 154 -10.39 -8.24 -11.69
CA LEU A 154 -11.16 -7.00 -11.85
C LEU A 154 -10.41 -5.99 -12.74
N VAL A 155 -9.13 -5.76 -12.46
CA VAL A 155 -8.29 -4.83 -13.25
C VAL A 155 -8.25 -5.26 -14.72
N ARG A 156 -8.09 -6.55 -14.99
CA ARG A 156 -8.04 -7.08 -16.37
C ARG A 156 -9.31 -6.81 -17.17
N VAL A 157 -10.49 -6.87 -16.52
CA VAL A 157 -11.78 -6.66 -17.20
C VAL A 157 -12.27 -5.21 -17.11
N GLY A 158 -11.79 -4.47 -16.11
CA GLY A 158 -12.24 -3.10 -15.80
C GLY A 158 -11.38 -1.99 -16.38
N THR A 159 -10.24 -2.32 -17.01
CA THR A 159 -9.36 -1.35 -17.67
C THR A 159 -9.38 -1.55 -19.18
N ARG A 160 -8.81 -0.58 -19.93
CA ARG A 160 -8.73 -0.68 -21.40
C ARG A 160 -7.96 -1.94 -21.81
N PRO A 161 -8.40 -2.68 -22.83
CA PRO A 161 -7.82 -3.98 -23.20
C PRO A 161 -6.29 -3.97 -23.43
N TYR A 162 -5.73 -2.85 -23.86
CA TYR A 162 -4.31 -2.69 -24.12
C TYR A 162 -3.49 -2.23 -22.90
N SER A 163 -4.13 -1.86 -21.81
CA SER A 163 -3.44 -1.37 -20.59
C SER A 163 -2.57 -2.44 -19.96
N GLN A 164 -3.07 -3.70 -19.90
CA GLN A 164 -2.36 -4.85 -19.35
C GLN A 164 -1.78 -4.58 -17.95
N ILE A 165 -2.51 -3.82 -17.13
CA ILE A 165 -2.08 -3.45 -15.79
C ILE A 165 -2.14 -4.69 -14.87
N VAL A 166 -1.10 -4.87 -14.06
CA VAL A 166 -1.03 -5.93 -13.05
C VAL A 166 -0.65 -5.32 -11.72
N VAL A 167 -1.39 -5.68 -10.67
CA VAL A 167 -1.07 -5.35 -9.27
C VAL A 167 -0.09 -6.38 -8.71
N GLU A 168 1.05 -5.89 -8.23
CA GLU A 168 2.14 -6.67 -7.66
C GLU A 168 2.22 -6.47 -6.16
N THR A 169 2.39 -7.57 -5.43
CA THR A 169 2.50 -7.61 -3.97
C THR A 169 3.79 -8.32 -3.55
N PRO A 170 4.97 -7.71 -3.77
CA PRO A 170 6.26 -8.39 -3.66
C PRO A 170 6.63 -8.82 -2.23
N LEU A 171 5.91 -8.32 -1.22
CA LEU A 171 6.17 -8.59 0.19
C LEU A 171 5.13 -9.53 0.82
N LEU A 172 4.11 -9.94 0.07
CA LEU A 172 2.89 -10.55 0.60
C LEU A 172 3.16 -11.70 1.58
N HIS A 173 4.10 -12.58 1.25
CA HIS A 173 4.43 -13.78 2.03
C HIS A 173 5.73 -13.66 2.85
N LEU A 174 6.34 -12.46 2.88
CA LEU A 174 7.58 -12.23 3.61
C LEU A 174 7.30 -11.90 5.08
N LYS A 175 8.22 -12.33 5.95
CA LYS A 175 8.25 -11.91 7.36
C LYS A 175 9.06 -10.62 7.52
N LYS A 176 8.78 -9.83 8.57
CA LYS A 176 9.49 -8.55 8.83
C LYS A 176 11.00 -8.63 8.71
N PRO A 177 11.72 -9.62 9.30
CA PRO A 177 13.18 -9.72 9.13
C PRO A 177 13.60 -9.86 7.66
N GLN A 178 12.84 -10.62 6.85
CA GLN A 178 13.13 -10.81 5.42
C GLN A 178 12.90 -9.53 4.62
N ILE A 179 11.87 -8.75 4.99
CA ILE A 179 11.59 -7.45 4.37
C ILE A 179 12.75 -6.49 4.65
N VAL A 180 13.21 -6.40 5.90
CA VAL A 180 14.35 -5.55 6.28
C VAL A 180 15.61 -5.96 5.53
N GLN A 181 15.95 -7.27 5.53
CA GLN A 181 17.12 -7.79 4.79
C GLN A 181 17.04 -7.44 3.29
N LYS A 182 15.86 -7.63 2.67
CA LYS A 182 15.64 -7.29 1.26
C LYS A 182 15.80 -5.80 1.01
N GLY A 183 15.24 -4.96 1.89
CA GLY A 183 15.41 -3.51 1.83
C GLY A 183 16.86 -3.07 1.90
N MET A 184 17.63 -3.63 2.86
CA MET A 184 19.06 -3.36 2.99
C MET A 184 19.84 -3.81 1.75
N ALA A 185 19.59 -5.01 1.25
CA ALA A 185 20.25 -5.52 0.04
C ALA A 185 19.99 -4.67 -1.21
N LEU A 186 18.83 -4.02 -1.30
CA LEU A 186 18.45 -3.14 -2.41
C LEU A 186 18.82 -1.67 -2.19
N GLY A 187 19.43 -1.32 -1.06
CA GLY A 187 19.74 0.06 -0.72
C GLY A 187 18.50 0.93 -0.50
N ALA A 188 17.40 0.33 0.00
CA ALA A 188 16.19 1.10 0.32
C ALA A 188 16.50 2.14 1.41
N PRO A 189 16.01 3.38 1.29
CA PRO A 189 16.27 4.44 2.27
C PRO A 189 15.41 4.25 3.54
N LEU A 190 15.64 3.15 4.27
CA LEU A 190 14.85 2.78 5.45
C LEU A 190 14.87 3.85 6.54
N HIS A 191 15.95 4.64 6.64
CA HIS A 191 16.09 5.77 7.56
C HIS A 191 15.15 6.94 7.27
N LEU A 192 14.55 7.01 6.08
CA LEU A 192 13.54 8.00 5.70
C LEU A 192 12.11 7.51 5.96
N SER A 193 11.93 6.20 6.20
CA SER A 193 10.62 5.65 6.57
C SER A 193 10.28 5.98 8.04
N TRP A 194 9.01 5.88 8.38
CA TRP A 194 8.55 6.13 9.75
C TRP A 194 7.99 4.86 10.39
#